data_8badb5fea48727c7e8a7f63fd65a8060
#
_entry.id   8badb5fea48727c7e8a7f63fd65a8060
#
_cell.length_a   1.000
_cell.length_b   1.000
_cell.length_c   1.000
_cell.angle_alpha   90.00
_cell.angle_beta   90.00
_cell.angle_gamma   90.00
#
_symmetry.space_group_name_H-M   'P 1'
#
loop_
_entity.id
_entity.type
_entity.pdbx_description
1 polymer ?
#
loop_
_entity_poly.entity_id
_entity_poly.type
_entity_poly.pdbx_seq_one_letter_code
_entity_poly.pdbx_strand_id
1 'polypeptide(L)'
;MGNIIVAFSKPQDGRNIRNILVKHGIQVTASCTSGAQVLALTDDLRSGIVVSGYRFGDMTCRQLADQLPPGFDLLLIASEPVERRSDGKDCLPAGAV
;
A
#
# COMPACT_ATOMS: atom_id res chain seq x y z
N MET A 1 7.58 7.74 15.57
CA MET A 1 6.59 7.47 15.04
C MET A 1 6.69 7.26 13.64
N GLY A 2 6.16 6.39 13.03
CA GLY A 2 6.27 6.13 11.64
C GLY A 2 5.28 6.91 10.84
N ASN A 3 5.43 6.91 9.56
CA ASN A 3 4.49 7.52 8.66
C ASN A 3 3.62 6.43 8.06
N ILE A 4 2.39 6.77 7.75
CA ILE A 4 1.48 5.83 7.13
C ILE A 4 1.10 6.39 5.78
N ILE A 5 1.39 5.64 4.73
CA ILE A 5 1.04 6.04 3.38
C ILE A 5 0.01 5.05 2.87
N VAL A 6 -1.10 5.55 2.38
CA VAL A 6 -2.13 4.71 1.81
C VAL A 6 -2.02 4.81 0.31
N ALA A 7 -1.90 3.70 -0.37
CA ALA A 7 -1.68 3.69 -1.81
C ALA A 7 -2.56 2.66 -2.51
N PHE A 8 -3.52 3.15 -3.25
CA PHE A 8 -4.42 2.29 -4.00
C PHE A 8 -4.67 2.92 -5.35
N SER A 9 -4.72 2.11 -6.39
CA SER A 9 -4.92 2.66 -7.72
C SER A 9 -6.29 3.32 -7.86
N LYS A 10 -7.26 2.86 -7.11
CA LYS A 10 -8.57 3.50 -7.14
C LYS A 10 -8.68 4.45 -5.97
N PRO A 11 -8.94 5.71 -6.23
CA PRO A 11 -9.01 6.69 -5.14
C PRO A 11 -10.04 6.35 -4.08
N GLN A 12 -11.11 5.72 -4.48
CA GLN A 12 -12.14 5.38 -3.52
C GLN A 12 -11.66 4.32 -2.54
N ASP A 13 -10.89 3.36 -3.01
CA ASP A 13 -10.34 2.33 -2.12
C ASP A 13 -9.41 2.96 -1.11
N GLY A 14 -8.57 3.87 -1.56
CA GLY A 14 -7.66 4.55 -0.67
C GLY A 14 -8.41 5.36 0.37
N ARG A 15 -9.47 6.03 -0.05
CA ARG A 15 -10.26 6.82 0.87
C ARG A 15 -10.93 5.92 1.92
N ASN A 16 -11.43 4.78 1.50
CA ASN A 16 -12.07 3.87 2.44
C ASN A 16 -11.09 3.36 3.48
N ILE A 17 -9.91 2.98 3.05
CA ILE A 17 -8.89 2.49 3.98
C ILE A 17 -8.45 3.61 4.90
N ARG A 18 -8.25 4.80 4.35
CA ARG A 18 -7.84 5.93 5.17
C ARG A 18 -8.89 6.22 6.23
N ASN A 19 -10.16 6.17 5.87
CA ASN A 19 -11.21 6.43 6.85
C ASN A 19 -11.22 5.41 7.96
N ILE A 20 -10.96 4.16 7.62
CA ILE A 20 -10.90 3.12 8.63
C ILE A 20 -9.74 3.37 9.58
N LEU A 21 -8.59 3.73 9.05
CA LEU A 21 -7.43 3.97 9.88
C LEU A 21 -7.65 5.18 10.79
N VAL A 22 -8.21 6.23 10.27
CA VAL A 22 -8.46 7.43 11.05
C VAL A 22 -9.48 7.12 12.15
N LYS A 23 -10.47 6.31 11.83
CA LYS A 23 -11.45 5.97 12.82
C LYS A 23 -10.83 5.21 13.99
N HIS A 24 -9.78 4.50 13.76
CA HIS A 24 -9.09 3.78 14.82
C HIS A 24 -7.94 4.58 15.44
N GLY A 25 -7.91 5.87 15.18
CA GLY A 25 -6.89 6.71 15.81
C GLY A 25 -5.55 6.72 15.11
N ILE A 26 -5.47 6.18 13.89
CA ILE A 26 -4.22 6.14 13.17
C ILE A 26 -4.20 7.30 12.19
N GLN A 27 -3.14 8.10 12.24
CA GLN A 27 -3.02 9.22 11.36
C GLN A 27 -2.38 8.81 10.06
N VAL A 28 -2.97 9.17 8.94
CA VAL A 28 -2.44 8.85 7.64
C VAL A 28 -1.63 10.04 7.13
N THR A 29 -0.39 9.79 6.80
CA THR A 29 0.51 10.85 6.35
C THR A 29 0.17 11.30 4.94
N ALA A 30 -0.14 10.38 4.07
CA ALA A 30 -0.42 10.73 2.68
C ALA A 30 -1.20 9.62 2.00
N SER A 31 -1.86 9.97 0.92
CA SER A 31 -2.57 9.01 0.08
C SER A 31 -2.06 9.12 -1.33
N CYS A 32 -1.85 8.01 -1.97
CA CYS A 32 -1.32 7.97 -3.32
C CYS A 32 -2.16 7.07 -4.19
N THR A 33 -2.09 7.26 -5.50
CA THR A 33 -2.80 6.40 -6.42
C THR A 33 -1.84 5.70 -7.39
N SER A 34 -0.55 5.91 -7.24
CA SER A 34 0.42 5.24 -8.09
C SER A 34 1.66 4.89 -7.31
N GLY A 35 2.41 3.94 -7.80
CA GLY A 35 3.66 3.56 -7.15
C GLY A 35 4.68 4.67 -7.22
N ALA A 36 4.70 5.42 -8.31
CA ALA A 36 5.65 6.52 -8.43
C ALA A 36 5.40 7.57 -7.35
N GLN A 37 4.16 7.83 -7.01
CA GLN A 37 3.86 8.78 -5.96
C GLN A 37 4.37 8.29 -4.61
N VAL A 38 4.23 7.00 -4.36
CA VAL A 38 4.73 6.43 -3.12
C VAL A 38 6.24 6.59 -3.04
N LEU A 39 6.94 6.26 -4.11
CA LEU A 39 8.39 6.35 -4.10
C LEU A 39 8.86 7.79 -3.94
N ALA A 40 8.16 8.74 -4.52
CA ALA A 40 8.52 10.13 -4.34
C ALA A 40 8.38 10.55 -2.88
N LEU A 41 7.37 10.04 -2.20
CA LEU A 41 7.20 10.36 -0.80
C LEU A 41 8.28 9.71 0.06
N THR A 42 8.70 8.51 -0.29
CA THR A 42 9.71 7.85 0.53
C THR A 42 11.05 8.53 0.44
N ASP A 43 11.25 9.37 -0.56
CA ASP A 43 12.48 10.15 -0.62
C ASP A 43 12.49 11.22 0.47
N ASP A 44 11.34 11.72 0.84
CA ASP A 44 11.26 12.75 1.87
C ASP A 44 11.10 12.16 3.25
N LEU A 45 10.52 11.00 3.36
CA LEU A 45 10.27 10.39 4.66
C LEU A 45 11.34 9.36 4.95
N ARG A 46 11.61 9.12 6.20
CA ARG A 46 12.67 8.21 6.54
C ARG A 46 12.20 6.82 6.80
N SER A 47 11.00 6.66 7.26
CA SER A 47 10.48 5.35 7.57
C SER A 47 8.99 5.39 7.60
N GLY A 48 8.35 4.26 7.56
CA GLY A 48 6.91 4.22 7.63
C GLY A 48 6.36 2.91 7.12
N ILE A 49 5.06 2.87 6.97
CA ILE A 49 4.35 1.72 6.47
C ILE A 49 3.54 2.16 5.28
N VAL A 50 3.64 1.42 4.20
CA VAL A 50 2.85 1.68 3.01
C VAL A 50 1.73 0.66 2.99
N VAL A 51 0.50 1.11 3.07
CA VAL A 51 -0.66 0.24 3.02
C VAL A 51 -1.17 0.30 1.59
N SER A 52 -1.08 -0.77 0.85
CA SER A 52 -1.35 -0.70 -0.57
C SER A 52 -2.21 -1.85 -1.07
N GLY A 53 -2.80 -1.63 -2.23
CA GLY A 53 -3.43 -2.71 -2.97
C GLY A 53 -2.39 -3.48 -3.75
N TYR A 54 -2.85 -4.41 -4.58
CA TYR A 54 -1.94 -5.29 -5.28
C TYR A 54 -1.38 -4.70 -6.56
N ARG A 55 -2.05 -3.78 -7.18
CA ARG A 55 -1.59 -3.23 -8.44
C ARG A 55 -1.84 -1.78 -8.55
N PHE A 56 -0.97 -1.11 -9.24
CA PHE A 56 -1.14 0.28 -9.60
C PHE A 56 -1.09 0.35 -11.12
N GLY A 57 -1.44 1.45 -11.68
CA GLY A 57 -1.36 1.60 -13.12
C GLY A 57 0.06 1.52 -13.64
N ASP A 58 1.01 1.92 -12.84
CA ASP A 58 2.41 1.97 -13.28
C ASP A 58 3.26 0.84 -12.76
N MET A 59 2.82 0.09 -11.79
CA MET A 59 3.62 -1.02 -11.27
C MET A 59 2.78 -1.92 -10.39
N THR A 60 3.30 -3.09 -10.08
CA THR A 60 2.64 -4.00 -9.17
C THR A 60 3.14 -3.77 -7.76
N CYS A 61 2.47 -4.36 -6.79
CA CYS A 61 2.91 -4.25 -5.41
C CYS A 61 4.30 -4.86 -5.22
N ARG A 62 4.63 -5.88 -5.99
CA ARG A 62 5.92 -6.49 -5.88
C ARG A 62 7.01 -5.56 -6.39
N GLN A 63 6.75 -4.89 -7.49
CA GLN A 63 7.72 -3.94 -8.01
C GLN A 63 7.90 -2.78 -7.04
N LEU A 64 6.83 -2.35 -6.41
CA LEU A 64 6.93 -1.29 -5.42
C LEU A 64 7.76 -1.75 -4.23
N ALA A 65 7.50 -2.96 -3.74
CA ALA A 65 8.24 -3.47 -2.59
C ALA A 65 9.73 -3.54 -2.88
N ASP A 66 10.09 -3.90 -4.10
CA ASP A 66 11.49 -4.01 -4.46
C ASP A 66 12.17 -2.64 -4.47
N GLN A 67 11.44 -1.59 -4.68
CA GLN A 67 12.01 -0.27 -4.78
C GLN A 67 11.90 0.55 -3.51
N LEU A 68 11.19 0.06 -2.52
CA LEU A 68 11.07 0.81 -1.27
C LEU A 68 12.40 0.84 -0.54
N PRO A 69 12.76 1.99 0.00
CA PRO A 69 14.03 2.06 0.74
C PRO A 69 13.92 1.34 2.07
N PRO A 70 15.04 1.07 2.70
CA PRO A 70 15.02 0.46 4.02
C PRO A 70 14.29 1.36 4.98
N GLY A 71 13.62 0.81 5.90
CA GLY A 71 12.85 1.58 6.86
C GLY A 71 11.39 1.64 6.53
N PHE A 72 11.01 1.17 5.33
CA PHE A 72 9.60 1.13 4.97
C PHE A 72 9.11 -0.30 4.85
N ASP A 73 7.92 -0.55 5.37
CA ASP A 73 7.29 -1.85 5.26
C ASP A 73 6.09 -1.72 4.36
N LEU A 74 5.74 -2.77 3.67
CA LEU A 74 4.60 -2.78 2.78
C LEU A 74 3.55 -3.73 3.32
N LEU A 75 2.36 -3.22 3.55
CA LEU A 75 1.25 -4.03 4.01
C LEU A 75 0.24 -4.11 2.88
N LEU A 76 -0.04 -5.30 2.42
CA LEU A 76 -0.95 -5.49 1.32
C LEU A 76 -2.37 -5.75 1.80
N ILE A 77 -3.31 -5.07 1.20
CA ILE A 77 -4.69 -5.25 1.54
C ILE A 77 -5.48 -5.45 0.26
N ALA A 78 -6.24 -6.51 0.19
CA ALA A 78 -7.09 -6.74 -0.95
C ALA A 78 -8.34 -5.92 -0.76
N SER A 79 -8.61 -5.05 -1.68
CA SER A 79 -9.75 -4.19 -1.53
C SER A 79 -11.01 -4.89 -2.01
N GLU A 80 -10.90 -6.02 -2.66
CA GLU A 80 -12.06 -6.72 -3.05
C GLU A 80 -11.94 -8.17 -2.73
N PRO A 81 -12.97 -8.88 -2.64
CA PRO A 81 -12.91 -10.24 -2.24
C PRO A 81 -12.19 -11.03 -3.24
N VAL A 82 -11.28 -11.70 -2.81
CA VAL A 82 -10.48 -12.36 -3.65
C VAL A 82 -10.97 -13.65 -3.83
N GLU A 83 -11.51 -13.99 -4.57
CA GLU A 83 -11.93 -15.15 -4.66
C GLU A 83 -11.08 -15.98 -4.87
N ARG A 84 -10.70 -16.32 -4.78
CA ARG A 84 -9.89 -17.03 -4.82
C ARG A 84 -9.38 -17.48 -5.65
N ARG A 85 -9.05 -17.58 -6.12
CA ARG A 85 -8.61 -17.95 -6.89
C ARG A 85 -7.57 -18.48 -6.84
N SER A 86 -7.34 -18.93 -6.94
CA SER A 86 -6.36 -19.65 -6.91
C SER A 86 -5.23 -19.24 -7.35
N ASP A 87 -5.15 -18.61 -8.07
CA ASP A 87 -4.00 -18.25 -8.52
C ASP A 87 -3.56 -17.19 -7.88
N GLY A 88 -3.90 -16.75 -6.96
CA GLY A 88 -3.36 -15.70 -6.38
C GLY A 88 -2.03 -15.78 -6.04
N LYS A 89 -1.27 -16.62 -6.45
CA LYS A 89 0.04 -16.66 -6.05
C LYS A 89 0.79 -15.62 -6.57
N ASP A 90 0.38 -14.80 -7.36
CA ASP A 90 1.18 -13.84 -7.85
C ASP A 90 1.74 -12.92 -6.96
N CYS A 91 1.31 -11.93 -6.52
CA CYS A 91 2.03 -11.04 -5.69
C CYS A 91 1.61 -11.25 -4.29
N LEU A 92 1.11 -12.37 -3.97
CA LEU A 92 0.70 -12.59 -2.68
C LEU A 92 1.53 -13.53 -2.00
N PRO A 93 2.54 -13.16 -1.44
CA PRO A 93 3.40 -14.05 -0.76
C PRO A 93 2.69 -14.57 0.41
N ALA A 94 3.08 -15.63 0.80
CA ALA A 94 2.50 -16.25 1.88
C ALA A 94 2.39 -15.38 3.06
N GLY A 95 3.19 -14.62 3.34
CA GLY A 95 3.13 -13.86 4.51
C GLY A 95 2.31 -12.64 4.41
N ALA A 96 1.82 -12.38 3.30
CA ALA A 96 1.14 -11.17 3.16
C ALA A 96 -0.15 -11.35 3.79
N VAL A 97 -0.65 -10.60 4.36
CA VAL A 97 -1.76 -10.75 5.00
C VAL A 97 -2.80 -10.75 4.49
#